data_5951098f875eaa915a9645f6e1368964
#
_entry.id   5951098f875eaa915a9645f6e1368964
#
_cell.length_a   1.000
_cell.length_b   1.000
_cell.length_c   1.000
_cell.angle_alpha   90.00
_cell.angle_beta   90.00
_cell.angle_gamma   90.00
#
_symmetry.space_group_name_H-M   'P 1'
#
loop_
_entity.id
_entity.type
_entity.pdbx_description
1 polymer ?
#
loop_
_entity_poly.entity_id
_entity_poly.type
_entity_poly.pdbx_seq_one_letter_code
_entity_poly.pdbx_strand_id
1 'polypeptide(L)'
;MLARDTGRLQRTALHALHVSLGAKMVPFAGYDMPVQYATGVLKEHLHTRRSAGLFDVSHMGQIVLRAKSGRVEDAGRALELLVPQDILGVAPGRQRYAQFTNEGGGILDDLMVANFGDHLFLVVNAACKETDEAHLRAQLSGMCEIEPLPDRALLALQGPKAESVLAKLCADAPAMRFMDAGPRKVAGFDCFVSRSGYTGEDGFEISVPAGQAEELARLLLAEAEVLPIGLGARDSLRLEAGLCLYGHDIDTMTTPVEAALEWSIQKARRSGGARSGGFLGAETILAQLDQGAPPERRTFWIDHSSAASTGVVMVSMSWP
;
A
#
# COMPACT_ATOMS: atom_id res chain seq x y z
N MET A 1 12.22 1.13 -22.26
CA MET A 1 12.63 -0.16 -22.85
C MET A 1 11.64 -1.18 -22.32
N LEU A 2 10.65 -1.58 -23.14
CA LEU A 2 9.56 -2.48 -22.73
C LEU A 2 10.13 -3.79 -22.21
N ALA A 3 9.67 -4.22 -21.03
CA ALA A 3 10.03 -5.50 -20.44
C ALA A 3 9.86 -6.63 -21.47
N ARG A 4 10.85 -7.50 -21.57
CA ARG A 4 10.77 -8.68 -22.43
C ARG A 4 9.60 -9.53 -21.93
N ASP A 5 8.50 -9.52 -22.69
CA ASP A 5 7.41 -10.48 -22.54
C ASP A 5 8.00 -11.89 -22.75
N THR A 6 8.31 -12.57 -21.67
CA THR A 6 8.81 -13.96 -21.70
C THR A 6 7.68 -14.96 -21.91
N GLY A 7 6.45 -14.53 -22.14
CA GLY A 7 5.27 -15.37 -22.32
C GLY A 7 4.87 -16.21 -21.09
N ARG A 8 5.62 -16.12 -19.98
CA ARG A 8 5.36 -16.88 -18.76
C ARG A 8 5.09 -15.94 -17.60
N LEU A 9 3.88 -15.99 -17.04
CA LEU A 9 3.51 -15.24 -15.84
C LEU A 9 4.38 -15.66 -14.66
N GLN A 10 4.73 -14.68 -13.82
CA GLN A 10 5.40 -14.91 -12.53
C GLN A 10 4.39 -15.56 -11.56
N ARG A 11 4.91 -16.16 -10.49
CA ARG A 11 4.11 -16.82 -9.47
C ARG A 11 4.53 -16.33 -8.10
N THR A 12 3.55 -16.05 -7.24
CA THR A 12 3.82 -15.78 -5.84
C THR A 12 4.20 -17.06 -5.08
N ALA A 13 4.73 -16.91 -3.88
CA ALA A 13 5.02 -18.06 -3.00
C ALA A 13 3.76 -18.89 -2.66
N LEU A 14 2.56 -18.28 -2.74
CA LEU A 14 1.28 -18.93 -2.45
C LEU A 14 0.58 -19.51 -3.68
N HIS A 15 1.17 -19.44 -4.87
CA HIS A 15 0.51 -19.89 -6.10
C HIS A 15 -0.03 -21.33 -6.00
N ALA A 16 0.78 -22.28 -5.50
CA ALA A 16 0.35 -23.67 -5.34
C ALA A 16 -0.83 -23.80 -4.35
N LEU A 17 -0.81 -23.04 -3.28
CA LEU A 17 -1.90 -22.97 -2.31
C LEU A 17 -3.19 -22.46 -2.96
N HIS A 18 -3.14 -21.37 -3.76
CA HIS A 18 -4.31 -20.84 -4.47
C HIS A 18 -4.94 -21.90 -5.37
N VAL A 19 -4.13 -22.59 -6.17
CA VAL A 19 -4.59 -23.67 -7.04
C VAL A 19 -5.25 -24.80 -6.21
N SER A 20 -4.63 -25.19 -5.08
CA SER A 20 -5.18 -26.25 -4.21
C SER A 20 -6.50 -25.86 -3.53
N LEU A 21 -6.71 -24.57 -3.30
CA LEU A 21 -7.96 -24.00 -2.75
C LEU A 21 -9.03 -23.77 -3.83
N GLY A 22 -8.76 -24.16 -5.08
CA GLY A 22 -9.71 -24.03 -6.18
C GLY A 22 -9.89 -22.59 -6.68
N ALA A 23 -8.87 -21.74 -6.56
CA ALA A 23 -8.91 -20.39 -7.06
C ALA A 23 -9.00 -20.35 -8.60
N LYS A 24 -9.79 -19.41 -9.12
CA LYS A 24 -9.73 -19.04 -10.54
C LYS A 24 -8.54 -18.09 -10.73
N MET A 25 -7.51 -18.57 -11.43
CA MET A 25 -6.29 -17.81 -11.68
C MET A 25 -6.44 -16.97 -12.94
N VAL A 26 -5.86 -15.74 -12.93
CA VAL A 26 -5.85 -14.79 -14.05
C VAL A 26 -4.51 -14.04 -14.11
N PRO A 27 -4.10 -13.57 -15.31
CA PRO A 27 -2.98 -12.64 -15.44
C PRO A 27 -3.31 -11.31 -14.77
N PHE A 28 -2.42 -10.85 -13.88
CA PHE A 28 -2.50 -9.53 -13.25
C PHE A 28 -1.10 -9.00 -12.95
N ALA A 29 -0.78 -7.81 -13.45
CA ALA A 29 0.53 -7.14 -13.26
C ALA A 29 1.73 -8.08 -13.50
N GLY A 30 1.65 -8.94 -14.53
CA GLY A 30 2.72 -9.90 -14.87
C GLY A 30 2.73 -11.19 -14.04
N TYR A 31 1.79 -11.35 -13.11
CA TYR A 31 1.65 -12.53 -12.25
C TYR A 31 0.41 -13.35 -12.59
N ASP A 32 0.45 -14.66 -12.25
CA ASP A 32 -0.71 -15.54 -12.24
C ASP A 32 -1.35 -15.49 -10.85
N MET A 33 -2.49 -14.77 -10.74
CA MET A 33 -3.10 -14.36 -9.47
C MET A 33 -4.52 -14.89 -9.31
N PRO A 34 -4.97 -15.17 -8.06
CA PRO A 34 -6.35 -15.58 -7.80
C PRO A 34 -7.31 -14.39 -7.97
N VAL A 35 -8.22 -14.44 -8.94
CA VAL A 35 -9.28 -13.42 -9.07
C VAL A 35 -10.43 -13.67 -8.11
N GLN A 36 -10.77 -14.93 -7.85
CA GLN A 36 -11.78 -15.38 -6.90
C GLN A 36 -11.58 -16.85 -6.53
N TYR A 37 -12.19 -17.27 -5.45
CA TYR A 37 -12.32 -18.66 -5.02
C TYR A 37 -13.74 -19.19 -5.32
N ALA A 38 -14.04 -20.43 -4.90
CA ALA A 38 -15.33 -21.07 -5.16
C ALA A 38 -16.54 -20.31 -4.60
N THR A 39 -16.33 -19.50 -3.55
CA THR A 39 -17.36 -18.62 -2.96
C THR A 39 -17.80 -17.49 -3.87
N GLY A 40 -16.93 -17.05 -4.76
CA GLY A 40 -17.18 -15.95 -5.71
C GLY A 40 -17.03 -14.56 -5.10
N VAL A 41 -16.75 -13.57 -5.97
CA VAL A 41 -16.39 -12.19 -5.60
C VAL A 41 -17.32 -11.56 -4.57
N LEU A 42 -18.65 -11.63 -4.79
CA LEU A 42 -19.62 -11.00 -3.90
C LEU A 42 -19.58 -11.58 -2.47
N LYS A 43 -19.49 -12.90 -2.36
CA LYS A 43 -19.45 -13.53 -1.02
C LYS A 43 -18.12 -13.29 -0.32
N GLU A 44 -17.02 -13.25 -1.07
CA GLU A 44 -15.70 -12.89 -0.57
C GLU A 44 -15.69 -11.44 -0.04
N HIS A 45 -16.24 -10.50 -0.80
CA HIS A 45 -16.43 -9.11 -0.39
C HIS A 45 -17.24 -9.02 0.93
N LEU A 46 -18.44 -9.60 0.94
CA LEU A 46 -19.32 -9.57 2.11
C LEU A 46 -18.74 -10.30 3.32
N HIS A 47 -17.93 -11.34 3.11
CA HIS A 47 -17.22 -12.03 4.18
C HIS A 47 -16.17 -11.12 4.81
N THR A 48 -15.38 -10.42 4.01
CA THR A 48 -14.38 -9.44 4.50
C THR A 48 -15.03 -8.35 5.34
N ARG A 49 -16.22 -7.85 4.94
CA ARG A 49 -16.99 -6.87 5.73
C ARG A 49 -17.49 -7.39 7.07
N ARG A 50 -17.69 -8.71 7.24
CA ARG A 50 -18.31 -9.31 8.44
C ARG A 50 -17.33 -10.07 9.32
N SER A 51 -16.21 -10.52 8.78
CA SER A 51 -15.29 -11.43 9.44
C SER A 51 -13.85 -11.06 9.14
N ALA A 52 -13.04 -11.95 8.54
CA ALA A 52 -11.69 -11.68 8.13
C ALA A 52 -11.40 -12.33 6.78
N GLY A 53 -10.77 -11.59 5.87
CA GLY A 53 -10.29 -12.07 4.59
C GLY A 53 -8.78 -12.10 4.54
N LEU A 54 -8.21 -13.17 4.01
CA LEU A 54 -6.77 -13.29 3.72
C LEU A 54 -6.52 -13.07 2.22
N PHE A 55 -5.73 -12.07 1.90
CA PHE A 55 -5.35 -11.70 0.54
C PHE A 55 -3.86 -11.98 0.34
N ASP A 56 -3.51 -12.62 -0.78
CA ASP A 56 -2.13 -12.62 -1.27
C ASP A 56 -1.89 -11.35 -2.08
N VAL A 57 -1.00 -10.50 -1.59
CA VAL A 57 -0.55 -9.28 -2.27
C VAL A 57 0.96 -9.31 -2.52
N SER A 58 1.55 -10.52 -2.57
CA SER A 58 2.99 -10.75 -2.75
C SER A 58 3.52 -10.34 -4.13
N HIS A 59 2.64 -10.02 -5.07
CA HIS A 59 3.03 -9.43 -6.35
C HIS A 59 3.51 -7.98 -6.22
N MET A 60 3.18 -7.28 -5.13
CA MET A 60 3.65 -5.92 -4.85
C MET A 60 5.17 -5.89 -4.56
N GLY A 61 5.79 -4.74 -4.82
CA GLY A 61 7.20 -4.52 -4.54
C GLY A 61 7.43 -4.13 -3.07
N GLN A 62 8.49 -4.66 -2.48
CA GLN A 62 8.96 -4.32 -1.13
C GLN A 62 10.41 -3.85 -1.26
N ILE A 63 10.73 -2.65 -0.74
CA ILE A 63 12.05 -2.03 -0.90
C ILE A 63 12.50 -1.45 0.44
N VAL A 64 13.75 -1.73 0.82
CA VAL A 64 14.42 -1.05 1.93
C VAL A 64 15.23 0.10 1.36
N LEU A 65 15.08 1.28 1.96
CA LEU A 65 15.85 2.48 1.66
C LEU A 65 16.68 2.86 2.89
N ARG A 66 18.02 2.73 2.79
CA ARG A 66 18.97 3.09 3.84
C ARG A 66 19.81 4.27 3.42
N ALA A 67 19.94 5.29 4.26
CA ALA A 67 20.92 6.34 4.00
C ALA A 67 22.34 5.81 4.18
N LYS A 68 23.25 6.17 3.28
CA LYS A 68 24.68 5.84 3.39
C LYS A 68 25.37 6.44 4.62
N SER A 69 24.78 7.49 5.20
CA SER A 69 25.20 8.09 6.46
C SER A 69 24.85 7.24 7.69
N GLY A 70 24.00 6.20 7.53
CA GLY A 70 23.48 5.39 8.62
C GLY A 70 22.33 6.06 9.41
N ARG A 71 21.86 7.23 9.02
CA ARG A 71 20.80 7.97 9.70
C ARG A 71 19.51 7.92 8.89
N VAL A 72 18.44 7.42 9.48
CA VAL A 72 17.12 7.30 8.81
C VAL A 72 16.56 8.67 8.37
N GLU A 73 16.86 9.74 9.09
CA GLU A 73 16.46 11.10 8.73
C GLU A 73 17.04 11.53 7.39
N ASP A 74 18.25 11.09 7.05
CA ASP A 74 18.88 11.42 5.77
C ASP A 74 18.24 10.62 4.62
N ALA A 75 17.77 9.39 4.87
CA ALA A 75 16.91 8.65 3.94
C ALA A 75 15.57 9.38 3.75
N GLY A 76 14.98 9.88 4.84
CA GLY A 76 13.75 10.68 4.79
C GLY A 76 13.92 11.95 3.96
N ARG A 77 15.02 12.71 4.16
CA ARG A 77 15.33 13.90 3.34
C ARG A 77 15.52 13.57 1.86
N ALA A 78 16.21 12.46 1.59
CA ALA A 78 16.40 12.00 0.22
C ALA A 78 15.06 11.64 -0.44
N LEU A 79 14.20 10.89 0.25
CA LEU A 79 12.89 10.49 -0.29
C LEU A 79 11.96 11.70 -0.49
N GLU A 80 12.04 12.73 0.38
CA GLU A 80 11.28 13.99 0.22
C GLU A 80 11.61 14.78 -1.05
N LEU A 81 12.68 14.44 -1.79
CA LEU A 81 12.94 14.99 -3.12
C LEU A 81 11.99 14.41 -4.18
N LEU A 82 11.43 13.23 -3.94
CA LEU A 82 10.63 12.47 -4.90
C LEU A 82 9.14 12.44 -4.56
N VAL A 83 8.78 12.77 -3.31
CA VAL A 83 7.39 12.73 -2.82
C VAL A 83 7.01 14.07 -2.16
N PRO A 84 5.76 14.54 -2.34
CA PRO A 84 5.26 15.75 -1.69
C PRO A 84 4.96 15.56 -0.20
N GLN A 85 5.02 14.32 0.33
CA GLN A 85 4.67 14.03 1.72
C GLN A 85 5.80 14.38 2.70
N ASP A 86 5.41 14.61 3.95
CA ASP A 86 6.32 14.84 5.08
C ASP A 86 6.86 13.51 5.62
N ILE A 87 7.96 13.01 5.04
CA ILE A 87 8.58 11.75 5.45
C ILE A 87 9.36 11.92 6.76
N LEU A 88 9.99 13.07 6.97
CA LEU A 88 10.68 13.38 8.22
C LEU A 88 9.74 13.44 9.44
N GLY A 89 8.45 13.72 9.22
CA GLY A 89 7.41 13.66 10.24
C GLY A 89 6.87 12.28 10.55
N VAL A 90 7.37 11.22 9.89
CA VAL A 90 6.99 9.82 10.18
C VAL A 90 7.84 9.32 11.34
N ALA A 91 7.26 9.20 12.53
CA ALA A 91 7.95 8.69 13.70
C ALA A 91 8.39 7.21 13.51
N PRO A 92 9.47 6.76 14.18
CA PRO A 92 9.82 5.35 14.21
C PRO A 92 8.63 4.46 14.63
N GLY A 93 8.42 3.35 13.95
CA GLY A 93 7.29 2.46 14.18
C GLY A 93 5.98 2.91 13.53
N ARG A 94 6.01 3.92 12.66
CA ARG A 94 4.85 4.44 11.93
C ARG A 94 5.07 4.34 10.42
N GLN A 95 3.96 4.38 9.68
CA GLN A 95 3.99 4.50 8.23
C GLN A 95 3.06 5.62 7.73
N ARG A 96 3.24 5.97 6.45
CA ARG A 96 2.46 7.01 5.76
C ARG A 96 2.27 6.63 4.30
N TYR A 97 1.10 6.96 3.77
CA TYR A 97 0.82 6.94 2.34
C TYR A 97 1.53 8.10 1.64
N ALA A 98 2.15 7.83 0.51
CA ALA A 98 2.91 8.79 -0.29
C ALA A 98 2.68 8.54 -1.79
N GLN A 99 3.07 9.52 -2.62
CA GLN A 99 3.09 9.38 -4.07
C GLN A 99 4.45 9.83 -4.61
N PHE A 100 5.06 9.04 -5.49
CA PHE A 100 6.10 9.54 -6.37
C PHE A 100 5.49 10.47 -7.39
N THR A 101 6.10 11.62 -7.61
CA THR A 101 5.62 12.61 -8.59
C THR A 101 6.67 12.89 -9.65
N ASN A 102 6.24 13.26 -10.86
CA ASN A 102 7.10 13.71 -11.95
C ASN A 102 7.26 15.24 -11.94
N GLU A 103 8.09 15.78 -12.82
CA GLU A 103 8.34 17.23 -12.94
C GLU A 103 7.07 18.04 -13.23
N GLY A 104 6.08 17.46 -13.91
CA GLY A 104 4.78 18.09 -14.19
C GLY A 104 3.80 18.02 -13.02
N GLY A 105 4.11 17.28 -11.95
CA GLY A 105 3.26 17.05 -10.79
C GLY A 105 2.37 15.82 -10.89
N GLY A 106 2.41 15.07 -12.00
CA GLY A 106 1.66 13.82 -12.16
C GLY A 106 2.22 12.70 -11.30
N ILE A 107 1.37 11.76 -10.89
CA ILE A 107 1.70 10.64 -10.01
C ILE A 107 2.38 9.53 -10.81
N LEU A 108 3.62 9.16 -10.44
CA LEU A 108 4.35 8.05 -11.05
C LEU A 108 3.96 6.70 -10.44
N ASP A 109 3.72 6.68 -9.14
CA ASP A 109 3.14 5.58 -8.36
C ASP A 109 2.68 6.09 -7.00
N ASP A 110 1.80 5.33 -6.33
CA ASP A 110 1.45 5.53 -4.93
C ASP A 110 2.00 4.39 -4.07
N LEU A 111 2.45 4.72 -2.87
CA LEU A 111 3.22 3.80 -2.03
C LEU A 111 2.97 4.00 -0.54
N MET A 112 3.29 2.97 0.25
CA MET A 112 3.40 3.09 1.70
C MET A 112 4.87 3.26 2.10
N VAL A 113 5.14 4.19 3.01
CA VAL A 113 6.47 4.45 3.56
C VAL A 113 6.45 4.27 5.07
N ALA A 114 7.13 3.24 5.58
CA ALA A 114 7.28 2.97 7.01
C ALA A 114 8.68 3.36 7.49
N ASN A 115 8.76 3.96 8.69
CA ASN A 115 10.01 4.28 9.37
C ASN A 115 10.30 3.20 10.42
N PHE A 116 11.31 2.36 10.19
CA PHE A 116 11.72 1.29 11.12
C PHE A 116 12.84 1.71 12.09
N GLY A 117 13.17 3.02 12.12
CA GLY A 117 14.14 3.60 13.04
C GLY A 117 15.57 3.67 12.47
N ASP A 118 16.01 2.66 11.72
CA ASP A 118 17.33 2.60 11.08
C ASP A 118 17.23 2.69 9.54
N HIS A 119 16.03 2.45 8.97
CA HIS A 119 15.75 2.53 7.55
C HIS A 119 14.27 2.86 7.27
N LEU A 120 13.97 3.20 6.02
CA LEU A 120 12.62 3.27 5.51
C LEU A 120 12.29 1.96 4.78
N PHE A 121 11.07 1.46 4.99
CA PHE A 121 10.53 0.31 4.29
C PHE A 121 9.38 0.80 3.40
N LEU A 122 9.45 0.46 2.11
CA LEU A 122 8.52 0.92 1.08
C LEU A 122 7.74 -0.27 0.54
N VAL A 123 6.43 -0.10 0.34
CA VAL A 123 5.58 -1.03 -0.41
C VAL A 123 5.03 -0.28 -1.61
N VAL A 124 5.33 -0.76 -2.82
CA VAL A 124 5.01 -0.14 -4.11
C VAL A 124 4.12 -1.04 -4.96
N ASN A 125 3.41 -0.47 -5.93
CA ASN A 125 2.51 -1.24 -6.79
C ASN A 125 3.24 -2.24 -7.67
N ALA A 126 2.60 -3.39 -7.90
CA ALA A 126 3.18 -4.51 -8.63
C ALA A 126 3.63 -4.15 -10.05
N ALA A 127 2.83 -3.35 -10.77
CA ALA A 127 3.13 -2.95 -12.14
C ALA A 127 4.25 -1.90 -12.21
N CYS A 128 4.49 -1.16 -11.11
CA CYS A 128 5.44 -0.05 -11.04
C CYS A 128 6.77 -0.42 -10.38
N LYS A 129 6.86 -1.55 -9.67
CA LYS A 129 8.01 -1.88 -8.81
C LYS A 129 9.38 -1.80 -9.49
N GLU A 130 9.50 -2.18 -10.77
CA GLU A 130 10.75 -2.09 -11.51
C GLU A 130 11.09 -0.64 -11.90
N THR A 131 10.07 0.13 -12.29
CA THR A 131 10.21 1.56 -12.61
C THR A 131 10.48 2.38 -11.37
N ASP A 132 9.87 2.05 -10.23
CA ASP A 132 10.10 2.71 -8.95
C ASP A 132 11.50 2.43 -8.41
N GLU A 133 11.96 1.18 -8.49
CA GLU A 133 13.35 0.85 -8.16
C GLU A 133 14.32 1.63 -9.03
N ALA A 134 14.08 1.69 -10.35
CA ALA A 134 14.92 2.43 -11.27
C ALA A 134 14.89 3.94 -10.96
N HIS A 135 13.72 4.50 -10.63
CA HIS A 135 13.55 5.88 -10.22
C HIS A 135 14.33 6.20 -8.94
N LEU A 136 14.15 5.38 -7.89
CA LEU A 136 14.90 5.51 -6.64
C LEU A 136 16.42 5.45 -6.88
N ARG A 137 16.90 4.48 -7.69
CA ARG A 137 18.33 4.36 -8.00
C ARG A 137 18.86 5.55 -8.77
N ALA A 138 18.14 6.03 -9.76
CA ALA A 138 18.54 7.18 -10.57
C ALA A 138 18.70 8.45 -9.74
N GLN A 139 17.78 8.67 -8.80
CA GLN A 139 17.72 9.90 -8.03
C GLN A 139 18.50 9.84 -6.70
N LEU A 140 18.51 8.68 -6.04
CA LEU A 140 18.97 8.58 -4.65
C LEU A 140 20.22 7.73 -4.44
N SER A 141 20.76 7.02 -5.45
CA SER A 141 21.92 6.13 -5.26
C SER A 141 23.20 6.83 -4.76
N GLY A 142 23.30 8.15 -4.94
CA GLY A 142 24.38 8.95 -4.33
C GLY A 142 24.27 9.07 -2.80
N MET A 143 23.06 9.03 -2.26
CA MET A 143 22.73 9.28 -0.86
C MET A 143 22.27 8.03 -0.10
N CYS A 144 21.63 7.11 -0.80
CA CYS A 144 20.99 5.93 -0.20
C CYS A 144 21.42 4.63 -0.89
N GLU A 145 21.29 3.55 -0.15
CA GLU A 145 21.25 2.18 -0.66
C GLU A 145 19.78 1.79 -0.87
N ILE A 146 19.49 1.19 -2.01
CA ILE A 146 18.16 0.73 -2.42
C ILE A 146 18.21 -0.79 -2.53
N GLU A 147 17.49 -1.48 -1.64
CA GLU A 147 17.49 -2.93 -1.51
C GLU A 147 16.07 -3.48 -1.74
N PRO A 148 15.74 -3.97 -2.95
CA PRO A 148 14.51 -4.73 -3.18
C PRO A 148 14.53 -6.04 -2.40
N LEU A 149 13.37 -6.46 -1.93
CA LEU A 149 13.18 -7.69 -1.15
C LEU A 149 12.34 -8.73 -1.92
N PRO A 150 12.86 -9.33 -3.00
CA PRO A 150 12.10 -10.25 -3.84
C PRO A 150 11.76 -11.57 -3.13
N ASP A 151 12.51 -11.92 -2.09
CA ASP A 151 12.34 -13.16 -1.33
C ASP A 151 11.37 -13.00 -0.14
N ARG A 152 10.52 -11.98 -0.17
CA ARG A 152 9.46 -11.78 0.82
C ARG A 152 8.08 -11.78 0.16
N ALA A 153 7.17 -12.52 0.77
CA ALA A 153 5.75 -12.46 0.47
C ALA A 153 5.08 -11.34 1.27
N LEU A 154 3.96 -10.84 0.78
CA LEU A 154 3.11 -9.88 1.48
C LEU A 154 1.69 -10.42 1.54
N LEU A 155 1.18 -10.59 2.76
CA LEU A 155 -0.17 -11.07 3.04
C LEU A 155 -0.97 -9.93 3.68
N ALA A 156 -2.23 -9.77 3.28
CA ALA A 156 -3.13 -8.84 3.96
C ALA A 156 -4.26 -9.61 4.64
N LEU A 157 -4.42 -9.42 5.95
CA LEU A 157 -5.52 -9.95 6.75
C LEU A 157 -6.45 -8.79 7.11
N GLN A 158 -7.65 -8.77 6.53
CA GLN A 158 -8.54 -7.60 6.55
C GLN A 158 -9.95 -7.97 7.02
N GLY A 159 -10.57 -7.08 7.77
CA GLY A 159 -11.94 -7.22 8.24
C GLY A 159 -12.07 -7.07 9.77
N PRO A 160 -13.28 -6.91 10.32
CA PRO A 160 -13.52 -6.61 11.73
C PRO A 160 -13.03 -7.71 12.70
N LYS A 161 -12.70 -8.91 12.19
CA LYS A 161 -12.13 -10.00 12.98
C LYS A 161 -10.61 -10.15 12.81
N ALA A 162 -9.98 -9.35 11.96
CA ALA A 162 -8.55 -9.47 11.68
C ALA A 162 -7.69 -9.35 12.94
N GLU A 163 -7.99 -8.39 13.84
CA GLU A 163 -7.26 -8.23 15.10
C GLU A 163 -7.36 -9.49 15.97
N SER A 164 -8.57 -10.00 16.20
CA SER A 164 -8.75 -11.17 17.06
C SER A 164 -8.12 -12.44 16.49
N VAL A 165 -8.05 -12.57 15.16
CA VAL A 165 -7.36 -13.66 14.48
C VAL A 165 -5.86 -13.51 14.65
N LEU A 166 -5.29 -12.33 14.28
CA LEU A 166 -3.85 -12.13 14.33
C LEU A 166 -3.32 -12.21 15.77
N ALA A 167 -4.07 -11.77 16.76
CA ALA A 167 -3.69 -11.84 18.18
C ALA A 167 -3.34 -13.25 18.65
N LYS A 168 -3.90 -14.30 18.04
CA LYS A 168 -3.58 -15.71 18.34
C LYS A 168 -2.18 -16.10 17.90
N LEU A 169 -1.63 -15.41 16.88
CA LEU A 169 -0.32 -15.69 16.28
C LEU A 169 0.73 -14.61 16.58
N CYS A 170 0.27 -13.41 16.99
CA CYS A 170 1.09 -12.25 17.32
C CYS A 170 0.46 -11.50 18.49
N ALA A 171 0.98 -11.74 19.70
CA ALA A 171 0.42 -11.18 20.94
C ALA A 171 0.43 -9.63 20.96
N ASP A 172 1.32 -9.00 20.21
CA ASP A 172 1.47 -7.54 20.15
C ASP A 172 0.50 -6.88 19.14
N ALA A 173 -0.18 -7.66 18.30
CA ALA A 173 -1.05 -7.11 17.27
C ALA A 173 -2.17 -6.21 17.81
N PRO A 174 -2.87 -6.54 18.92
CA PRO A 174 -3.92 -5.66 19.48
C PRO A 174 -3.41 -4.31 20.00
N ALA A 175 -2.11 -4.22 20.35
CA ALA A 175 -1.51 -2.97 20.81
C ALA A 175 -1.16 -2.00 19.68
N MET A 176 -1.14 -2.48 18.44
CA MET A 176 -0.88 -1.63 17.27
C MET A 176 -2.06 -0.72 17.00
N ARG A 177 -1.76 0.54 16.70
CA ARG A 177 -2.75 1.52 16.22
C ARG A 177 -2.72 1.55 14.68
N PHE A 178 -3.76 2.07 14.07
CA PHE A 178 -3.77 2.32 12.64
C PHE A 178 -2.52 3.11 12.21
N MET A 179 -1.87 2.65 11.14
CA MET A 179 -0.57 3.12 10.62
C MET A 179 0.63 2.85 11.52
N ASP A 180 0.55 2.03 12.55
CA ASP A 180 1.74 1.45 13.17
C ASP A 180 2.35 0.40 12.23
N ALA A 181 3.70 0.35 12.18
CA ALA A 181 4.44 -0.60 11.35
C ALA A 181 5.79 -0.94 11.98
N GLY A 182 6.22 -2.19 11.85
CA GLY A 182 7.53 -2.59 12.35
C GLY A 182 7.74 -4.11 12.41
N PRO A 183 8.92 -4.55 12.84
CA PRO A 183 9.23 -5.97 12.99
C PRO A 183 8.38 -6.60 14.10
N ARG A 184 7.85 -7.80 13.84
CA ARG A 184 7.06 -8.60 14.77
C ARG A 184 7.35 -10.10 14.56
N LYS A 185 7.12 -10.90 15.60
CA LYS A 185 7.01 -12.35 15.47
C LYS A 185 5.54 -12.72 15.25
N VAL A 186 5.24 -13.35 14.11
CA VAL A 186 3.92 -13.90 13.83
C VAL A 186 4.05 -15.40 13.68
N ALA A 187 3.41 -16.18 14.54
CA ALA A 187 3.59 -17.63 14.64
C ALA A 187 5.07 -18.06 14.75
N GLY A 188 5.94 -17.23 15.35
CA GLY A 188 7.37 -17.47 15.46
C GLY A 188 8.20 -16.98 14.27
N PHE A 189 7.60 -16.63 13.13
CA PHE A 189 8.29 -16.10 11.95
C PHE A 189 8.67 -14.63 12.11
N ASP A 190 9.81 -14.25 11.55
CA ASP A 190 10.26 -12.85 11.50
C ASP A 190 9.54 -12.09 10.39
N CYS A 191 8.54 -11.30 10.79
CA CYS A 191 7.71 -10.53 9.89
C CYS A 191 7.91 -9.03 10.06
N PHE A 192 7.60 -8.26 9.03
CA PHE A 192 7.25 -6.85 9.16
C PHE A 192 5.72 -6.76 9.11
N VAL A 193 5.13 -6.13 10.10
CA VAL A 193 3.67 -6.03 10.23
C VAL A 193 3.27 -4.57 10.28
N SER A 194 2.29 -4.19 9.49
CA SER A 194 1.61 -2.90 9.61
C SER A 194 0.13 -3.09 9.91
N ARG A 195 -0.48 -2.18 10.69
CA ARG A 195 -1.93 -2.12 10.85
C ARG A 195 -2.48 -1.14 9.84
N SER A 196 -2.81 -1.66 8.67
CA SER A 196 -3.28 -0.94 7.49
C SER A 196 -3.92 -1.92 6.51
N GLY A 197 -4.42 -1.40 5.41
CA GLY A 197 -4.97 -2.22 4.34
C GLY A 197 -5.62 -1.42 3.23
N TYR A 198 -6.27 -2.14 2.31
CA TYR A 198 -6.83 -1.59 1.09
C TYR A 198 -8.30 -2.01 0.92
N THR A 199 -9.05 -2.02 2.03
CA THR A 199 -10.43 -2.54 2.05
C THR A 199 -11.44 -1.60 2.71
N GLY A 200 -10.96 -0.56 3.42
CA GLY A 200 -11.79 0.27 4.29
C GLY A 200 -12.14 -0.38 5.64
N GLU A 201 -11.76 -1.66 5.84
CA GLU A 201 -11.86 -2.34 7.12
C GLU A 201 -10.54 -2.24 7.90
N ASP A 202 -10.60 -2.52 9.21
CA ASP A 202 -9.40 -2.74 10.01
C ASP A 202 -8.65 -4.00 9.53
N GLY A 203 -7.34 -4.01 9.70
CA GLY A 203 -6.55 -5.15 9.28
C GLY A 203 -5.05 -4.90 9.31
N PHE A 204 -4.33 -5.90 8.85
CA PHE A 204 -2.87 -5.92 8.88
C PHE A 204 -2.30 -6.36 7.54
N GLU A 205 -1.15 -5.81 7.20
CA GLU A 205 -0.31 -6.32 6.12
C GLU A 205 0.94 -6.95 6.74
N ILE A 206 1.27 -8.17 6.33
CA ILE A 206 2.28 -9.02 6.95
C ILE A 206 3.30 -9.41 5.89
N SER A 207 4.46 -8.79 5.92
CA SER A 207 5.61 -9.18 5.11
C SER A 207 6.35 -10.31 5.80
N VAL A 208 6.47 -11.46 5.14
CA VAL A 208 7.08 -12.68 5.67
C VAL A 208 8.09 -13.24 4.67
N PRO A 209 9.18 -13.92 5.08
CA PRO A 209 10.05 -14.63 4.15
C PRO A 209 9.24 -15.57 3.24
N ALA A 210 9.50 -15.55 1.93
CA ALA A 210 8.70 -16.28 0.93
C ALA A 210 8.61 -17.79 1.23
N GLY A 211 9.70 -18.39 1.74
CA GLY A 211 9.73 -19.81 2.13
C GLY A 211 8.85 -20.17 3.33
N GLN A 212 8.33 -19.18 4.08
CA GLN A 212 7.48 -19.37 5.26
C GLN A 212 6.04 -18.91 4.99
N ALA A 213 5.79 -18.29 3.83
CA ALA A 213 4.52 -17.66 3.50
C ALA A 213 3.35 -18.66 3.45
N GLU A 214 3.55 -19.85 2.88
CA GLU A 214 2.49 -20.87 2.78
C GLU A 214 2.10 -21.39 4.16
N GLU A 215 3.09 -21.65 5.04
CA GLU A 215 2.83 -22.10 6.40
C GLU A 215 2.02 -21.06 7.19
N LEU A 216 2.43 -19.79 7.13
CA LEU A 216 1.71 -18.69 7.76
C LEU A 216 0.29 -18.55 7.20
N ALA A 217 0.14 -18.61 5.87
CA ALA A 217 -1.19 -18.52 5.24
C ALA A 217 -2.11 -19.67 5.68
N ARG A 218 -1.59 -20.89 5.79
CA ARG A 218 -2.35 -22.04 6.30
C ARG A 218 -2.77 -21.90 7.76
N LEU A 219 -1.89 -21.36 8.61
CA LEU A 219 -2.23 -21.07 10.02
C LEU A 219 -3.36 -20.04 10.10
N LEU A 220 -3.32 -18.97 9.31
CA LEU A 220 -4.39 -17.97 9.26
C LEU A 220 -5.69 -18.56 8.70
N LEU A 221 -5.62 -19.35 7.63
CA LEU A 221 -6.79 -20.00 7.02
C LEU A 221 -7.38 -21.14 7.87
N ALA A 222 -6.67 -21.63 8.87
CA ALA A 222 -7.22 -22.60 9.84
C ALA A 222 -8.22 -21.97 10.81
N GLU A 223 -8.22 -20.65 10.95
CA GLU A 223 -9.17 -19.91 11.76
C GLU A 223 -10.54 -19.84 11.07
N ALA A 224 -11.59 -20.18 11.79
CA ALA A 224 -12.96 -20.27 11.24
C ALA A 224 -13.48 -18.93 10.67
N GLU A 225 -12.94 -17.84 11.15
CA GLU A 225 -13.26 -16.47 10.73
C GLU A 225 -12.63 -16.08 9.40
N VAL A 226 -11.63 -16.83 8.90
CA VAL A 226 -10.79 -16.42 7.76
C VAL A 226 -11.17 -17.19 6.51
N LEU A 227 -11.44 -16.46 5.43
CA LEU A 227 -11.53 -17.02 4.08
C LEU A 227 -10.43 -16.45 3.18
N PRO A 228 -9.95 -17.22 2.18
CA PRO A 228 -9.09 -16.70 1.14
C PRO A 228 -9.91 -15.79 0.23
N ILE A 229 -9.34 -14.64 -0.14
CA ILE A 229 -10.02 -13.59 -0.90
C ILE A 229 -9.20 -13.26 -2.15
N GLY A 230 -9.89 -13.22 -3.29
CA GLY A 230 -9.27 -12.92 -4.58
C GLY A 230 -9.27 -11.43 -4.94
N LEU A 231 -8.57 -11.11 -6.06
CA LEU A 231 -8.42 -9.75 -6.55
C LEU A 231 -9.76 -9.08 -6.90
N GLY A 232 -10.77 -9.85 -7.33
CA GLY A 232 -12.09 -9.28 -7.66
C GLY A 232 -12.79 -8.66 -6.44
N ALA A 233 -12.70 -9.32 -5.27
CA ALA A 233 -13.22 -8.76 -4.04
C ALA A 233 -12.33 -7.62 -3.51
N ARG A 234 -10.99 -7.73 -3.64
CA ARG A 234 -10.07 -6.64 -3.31
C ARG A 234 -10.43 -5.36 -4.06
N ASP A 235 -10.71 -5.45 -5.36
CA ASP A 235 -11.07 -4.30 -6.18
C ASP A 235 -12.42 -3.69 -5.77
N SER A 236 -13.45 -4.51 -5.54
CA SER A 236 -14.75 -3.99 -5.09
C SER A 236 -14.71 -3.38 -3.68
N LEU A 237 -13.87 -3.92 -2.77
CA LEU A 237 -13.68 -3.41 -1.41
C LEU A 237 -12.98 -2.04 -1.42
N ARG A 238 -11.91 -1.89 -2.21
CA ARG A 238 -11.18 -0.62 -2.31
C ARG A 238 -12.02 0.47 -2.94
N LEU A 239 -12.81 0.13 -3.99
CA LEU A 239 -13.73 1.05 -4.64
C LEU A 239 -14.78 1.59 -3.66
N GLU A 240 -15.41 0.69 -2.90
CA GLU A 240 -16.40 1.06 -1.88
C GLU A 240 -15.77 1.94 -0.78
N ALA A 241 -14.50 1.72 -0.46
CA ALA A 241 -13.75 2.53 0.50
C ALA A 241 -13.23 3.86 -0.08
N GLY A 242 -13.40 4.11 -1.38
CA GLY A 242 -12.89 5.33 -2.04
C GLY A 242 -11.37 5.36 -2.18
N LEU A 243 -10.71 4.21 -2.26
CA LEU A 243 -9.25 4.10 -2.41
C LEU A 243 -8.86 3.99 -3.89
N CYS A 244 -7.91 4.83 -4.32
CA CYS A 244 -7.41 4.86 -5.68
C CYS A 244 -6.66 3.57 -6.05
N LEU A 245 -6.73 3.20 -7.33
CA LEU A 245 -5.86 2.19 -7.94
C LEU A 245 -5.01 2.86 -9.02
N TYR A 246 -3.68 2.77 -8.87
CA TYR A 246 -2.76 3.29 -9.87
C TYR A 246 -2.95 2.61 -11.23
N GLY A 247 -2.94 3.40 -12.29
CA GLY A 247 -3.22 2.97 -13.66
C GLY A 247 -4.70 2.92 -14.03
N HIS A 248 -5.62 3.18 -13.07
CA HIS A 248 -7.07 3.28 -13.29
C HIS A 248 -7.61 4.65 -12.87
N ASP A 249 -7.40 5.04 -11.61
CA ASP A 249 -7.95 6.28 -11.05
C ASP A 249 -6.90 7.40 -11.01
N ILE A 250 -5.63 7.05 -10.94
CA ILE A 250 -4.47 7.94 -10.91
C ILE A 250 -3.39 7.44 -11.85
N ASP A 251 -2.65 8.38 -12.44
CA ASP A 251 -1.60 8.11 -13.43
C ASP A 251 -0.59 9.26 -13.53
N THR A 252 0.33 9.16 -14.50
CA THR A 252 1.39 10.16 -14.74
C THR A 252 0.90 11.53 -15.19
N MET A 253 -0.38 11.67 -15.53
CA MET A 253 -1.02 12.90 -15.96
C MET A 253 -1.89 13.54 -14.87
N THR A 254 -2.16 12.82 -13.79
CA THR A 254 -3.05 13.22 -12.69
C THR A 254 -2.22 13.66 -11.50
N THR A 255 -2.43 14.88 -11.00
CA THR A 255 -1.75 15.36 -9.79
C THR A 255 -2.45 14.86 -8.52
N PRO A 256 -1.77 14.87 -7.36
CA PRO A 256 -2.41 14.54 -6.08
C PRO A 256 -3.63 15.41 -5.76
N VAL A 257 -3.64 16.67 -6.20
CA VAL A 257 -4.77 17.60 -5.97
C VAL A 257 -5.95 17.27 -6.87
N GLU A 258 -5.69 16.96 -8.15
CA GLU A 258 -6.71 16.50 -9.09
C GLU A 258 -7.37 15.19 -8.66
N ALA A 259 -6.59 14.32 -8.01
CA ALA A 259 -7.03 13.03 -7.48
C ALA A 259 -7.72 13.11 -6.09
N ALA A 260 -7.93 14.31 -5.54
CA ALA A 260 -8.44 14.52 -4.18
C ALA A 260 -7.57 13.82 -3.09
N LEU A 261 -6.25 13.75 -3.32
CA LEU A 261 -5.25 13.18 -2.42
C LEU A 261 -4.43 14.25 -1.67
N GLU A 262 -4.84 15.53 -1.73
CA GLU A 262 -4.18 16.64 -1.04
C GLU A 262 -4.11 16.48 0.48
N TRP A 263 -4.98 15.67 1.08
CA TRP A 263 -4.92 15.30 2.50
C TRP A 263 -3.61 14.59 2.87
N SER A 264 -2.98 13.90 1.92
CA SER A 264 -1.71 13.19 2.12
C SER A 264 -0.50 14.13 2.22
N ILE A 265 -0.64 15.39 1.77
CA ILE A 265 0.43 16.40 1.78
C ILE A 265 0.31 17.24 3.04
N GLN A 266 1.20 17.03 4.02
CA GLN A 266 1.16 17.69 5.31
C GLN A 266 1.58 19.17 5.22
N LYS A 267 1.15 19.97 6.20
CA LYS A 267 1.43 21.42 6.25
C LYS A 267 2.91 21.78 6.09
N ALA A 268 3.83 20.96 6.60
CA ALA A 268 5.26 21.20 6.48
C ALA A 268 5.76 21.25 5.03
N ARG A 269 5.06 20.60 4.09
CA ARG A 269 5.42 20.49 2.67
C ARG A 269 4.63 21.45 1.77
N ARG A 270 3.55 22.06 2.25
CA ARG A 270 2.73 23.04 1.54
C ARG A 270 3.37 24.43 1.52
N SER A 271 2.84 25.34 0.72
CA SER A 271 3.26 26.74 0.67
C SER A 271 3.32 27.37 2.06
N GLY A 272 4.42 28.02 2.39
CA GLY A 272 4.67 28.59 3.72
C GLY A 272 5.06 27.58 4.80
N GLY A 273 5.10 26.29 4.52
CA GLY A 273 5.55 25.26 5.45
C GLY A 273 7.07 25.26 5.63
N ALA A 274 7.56 24.66 6.72
CA ALA A 274 8.98 24.65 7.08
C ALA A 274 9.89 23.94 6.04
N ARG A 275 9.33 23.05 5.21
CA ARG A 275 9.99 22.35 4.11
C ARG A 275 9.13 22.40 2.84
N SER A 276 8.61 23.59 2.53
CA SER A 276 7.78 23.81 1.35
C SER A 276 8.52 23.49 0.07
N GLY A 277 7.89 22.75 -0.84
CA GLY A 277 8.46 22.41 -2.14
C GLY A 277 9.67 21.47 -2.06
N GLY A 278 10.59 21.60 -3.03
CA GLY A 278 11.81 20.79 -3.09
C GLY A 278 11.59 19.34 -3.50
N PHE A 279 10.47 19.02 -4.10
CA PHE A 279 10.13 17.71 -4.69
C PHE A 279 9.76 17.88 -6.16
N LEU A 280 9.77 16.79 -6.90
CA LEU A 280 9.39 16.80 -8.31
C LEU A 280 7.94 17.26 -8.48
N GLY A 281 7.71 18.22 -9.40
CA GLY A 281 6.38 18.78 -9.65
C GLY A 281 5.87 19.75 -8.58
N ALA A 282 6.73 20.23 -7.67
CA ALA A 282 6.35 21.11 -6.57
C ALA A 282 5.64 22.39 -7.04
N GLU A 283 6.07 23.00 -8.15
CA GLU A 283 5.48 24.22 -8.68
C GLU A 283 3.98 24.01 -9.00
N THR A 284 3.66 22.98 -9.76
CA THR A 284 2.28 22.63 -10.14
C THR A 284 1.44 22.25 -8.92
N ILE A 285 1.95 21.35 -8.08
CA ILE A 285 1.19 20.81 -6.94
C ILE A 285 0.91 21.91 -5.91
N LEU A 286 1.89 22.76 -5.59
CA LEU A 286 1.69 23.85 -4.64
C LEU A 286 0.74 24.91 -5.19
N ALA A 287 0.84 25.26 -6.48
CA ALA A 287 -0.12 26.18 -7.11
C ALA A 287 -1.56 25.61 -7.03
N GLN A 288 -1.76 24.34 -7.28
CA GLN A 288 -3.08 23.70 -7.18
C GLN A 288 -3.56 23.59 -5.72
N LEU A 289 -2.68 23.37 -4.75
CA LEU A 289 -3.06 23.39 -3.32
C LEU A 289 -3.55 24.75 -2.88
N ASP A 290 -2.96 25.83 -3.41
CA ASP A 290 -3.29 27.22 -3.03
C ASP A 290 -4.51 27.75 -3.78
N GLN A 291 -4.72 27.34 -5.05
CA GLN A 291 -5.72 27.91 -5.97
C GLN A 291 -6.84 26.93 -6.34
N GLY A 292 -6.67 25.62 -6.02
CA GLY A 292 -7.50 24.52 -6.49
C GLY A 292 -7.04 23.99 -7.84
N ALA A 293 -7.30 22.70 -8.08
CA ALA A 293 -7.08 22.08 -9.39
C ALA A 293 -8.09 22.60 -10.42
N PRO A 294 -7.71 22.67 -11.72
CA PRO A 294 -8.64 23.03 -12.79
C PRO A 294 -9.90 22.16 -12.77
N PRO A 295 -11.11 22.74 -12.88
CA PRO A 295 -12.37 21.98 -12.75
C PRO A 295 -12.49 20.82 -13.73
N GLU A 296 -11.98 20.98 -14.97
CA GLU A 296 -12.00 19.99 -16.04
C GLU A 296 -11.07 18.79 -15.78
N ARG A 297 -10.18 18.89 -14.81
CA ARG A 297 -9.22 17.84 -14.45
C ARG A 297 -9.50 17.18 -13.09
N ARG A 298 -10.55 17.62 -12.40
CA ARG A 298 -10.96 16.96 -11.17
C ARG A 298 -11.60 15.63 -11.53
N THR A 299 -11.00 14.54 -11.12
CA THR A 299 -11.63 13.22 -11.17
C THR A 299 -12.97 13.29 -10.45
N PHE A 300 -14.03 12.75 -11.05
CA PHE A 300 -15.36 12.65 -10.43
C PHE A 300 -15.28 11.67 -9.26
N TRP A 301 -14.88 12.18 -8.11
CA TRP A 301 -15.17 11.50 -6.86
C TRP A 301 -16.63 11.74 -6.52
N ILE A 302 -17.34 10.67 -6.21
CA ILE A 302 -18.68 10.77 -5.63
C ILE A 302 -18.52 11.67 -4.40
N ASP A 303 -19.22 12.80 -4.41
CA ASP A 303 -19.27 13.69 -3.25
C ASP A 303 -19.84 12.91 -2.07
N HIS A 304 -18.97 12.45 -1.20
CA HIS A 304 -19.35 11.65 -0.03
C HIS A 304 -20.24 12.42 0.96
N SER A 305 -20.41 13.73 0.79
CA SER A 305 -21.37 14.51 1.56
C SER A 305 -22.82 14.11 1.27
N SER A 306 -23.09 13.49 0.10
CA SER A 306 -24.42 13.00 -0.26
C SER A 306 -24.67 11.54 0.14
N ALA A 307 -23.64 10.76 0.44
CA ALA A 307 -23.75 9.33 0.84
C ALA A 307 -24.22 9.15 2.31
N ALA A 308 -24.13 10.19 3.13
CA ALA A 308 -24.64 10.18 4.51
C ALA A 308 -26.16 9.94 4.60
N SER A 309 -26.91 10.09 3.50
CA SER A 309 -28.35 9.84 3.45
C SER A 309 -28.75 8.38 3.19
N THR A 310 -27.80 7.50 2.84
CA THR A 310 -28.06 6.11 2.46
C THR A 310 -27.60 5.06 3.48
N GLY A 311 -27.18 5.47 4.67
CA GLY A 311 -26.88 4.54 5.79
C GLY A 311 -25.58 3.75 5.66
N VAL A 312 -24.71 4.09 4.70
CA VAL A 312 -23.34 3.58 4.66
C VAL A 312 -22.52 4.39 5.65
N VAL A 313 -22.15 3.77 6.76
CA VAL A 313 -21.25 4.38 7.75
C VAL A 313 -19.87 4.50 7.11
N MET A 314 -19.60 5.69 6.61
CA MET A 314 -18.23 6.08 6.31
C MET A 314 -17.49 6.28 7.62
N VAL A 315 -16.48 5.48 7.86
CA VAL A 315 -15.46 5.82 8.86
C VAL A 315 -14.76 7.05 8.31
N SER A 316 -15.22 8.23 8.72
CA SER A 316 -14.52 9.47 8.44
C SER A 316 -13.13 9.34 9.07
N MET A 317 -12.09 9.22 8.25
CA MET A 317 -10.71 9.37 8.71
C MET A 317 -10.50 10.85 9.05
N SER A 318 -11.04 11.29 10.20
CA SER A 318 -10.62 12.54 10.82
C SER A 318 -9.24 12.30 11.41
N TRP A 319 -8.22 12.77 10.74
CA TRP A 319 -6.87 12.87 11.28
C TRP A 319 -6.84 13.96 12.34
N PRO A 320 -6.27 13.71 13.52
CA PRO A 320 -5.95 14.76 14.46
C PRO A 320 -4.86 15.69 13.93
#